data_66a270eb0c46b786603152f7f97e5144
#
_entry.id   66a270eb0c46b786603152f7f97e5144
#
_cell.length_a   1.000
_cell.length_b   1.000
_cell.length_c   1.000
_cell.angle_alpha   90.00
_cell.angle_beta   90.00
_cell.angle_gamma   90.00
#
_symmetry.space_group_name_H-M   'P 1'
#
loop_
_entity.id
_entity.type
_entity.pdbx_description
1 polymer ?
#
loop_
_entity_poly.entity_id
_entity_poly.type
_entity_poly.pdbx_seq_one_letter_code
_entity_poly.pdbx_strand_id
1 'polypeptide(L)'
;MISTLELRRIIEESFRPLECQCTLMPGNSLQVRVTDPATGSVDLLVTGISTHTLVSPRAISELIAELRYDLDTNKQKSLVGISAAW
;
A
#
# COMPACT_ATOMS: atom_id res chain seq x y z
N MET A 1 12.54 15.00 -10.21
CA MET A 1 12.35 13.55 -10.31
C MET A 1 12.57 12.91 -8.94
N ILE A 2 11.65 12.09 -8.52
CA ILE A 2 11.71 11.45 -7.20
C ILE A 2 12.44 10.12 -7.35
N SER A 3 13.44 9.88 -6.51
CA SER A 3 14.18 8.63 -6.55
C SER A 3 13.32 7.47 -6.02
N THR A 4 13.68 6.26 -6.41
CA THR A 4 12.96 5.06 -5.94
C THR A 4 13.02 4.96 -4.42
N LEU A 5 14.17 5.29 -3.83
CA LEU A 5 14.32 5.24 -2.38
C LEU A 5 13.41 6.26 -1.68
N GLU A 6 13.30 7.47 -2.22
CA GLU A 6 12.40 8.46 -1.67
C GLU A 6 10.94 8.03 -1.80
N LEU A 7 10.59 7.49 -2.95
CA LEU A 7 9.24 7.00 -3.20
C LEU A 7 8.86 5.93 -2.18
N ARG A 8 9.73 4.95 -1.99
CA ARG A 8 9.50 3.89 -1.02
C ARG A 8 9.33 4.46 0.38
N ARG A 9 10.21 5.38 0.76
CA ARG A 9 10.18 5.98 2.08
C ARG A 9 8.88 6.73 2.33
N ILE A 10 8.44 7.52 1.36
CA ILE A 10 7.20 8.27 1.49
C ILE A 10 6.02 7.33 1.70
N ILE A 11 5.94 6.28 0.89
CA ILE A 11 4.85 5.33 0.99
C ILE A 11 4.91 4.58 2.32
N GLU A 12 6.08 4.11 2.70
CA GLU A 12 6.23 3.34 3.93
C GLU A 12 5.89 4.17 5.17
N GLU A 13 6.30 5.42 5.20
CA GLU A 13 6.00 6.30 6.33
C GLU A 13 4.53 6.67 6.42
N SER A 14 3.84 6.66 5.30
CA SER A 14 2.42 7.03 5.26
C SER A 14 1.52 6.01 5.95
N PHE A 15 1.99 4.81 6.15
CA PHE A 15 1.18 3.74 6.75
C PHE A 15 1.52 3.46 8.20
N ARG A 16 2.43 4.22 8.79
CA ARG A 16 2.75 4.02 10.20
C ARG A 16 1.51 4.24 11.07
N PRO A 17 1.34 3.52 12.16
CA PRO A 17 2.27 2.55 12.77
C PRO A 17 2.25 1.14 12.14
N LEU A 18 1.50 0.93 11.08
CA LEU A 18 1.52 -0.35 10.39
C LEU A 18 2.85 -0.53 9.66
N GLU A 19 3.24 -1.77 9.47
CA GLU A 19 4.43 -2.08 8.69
C GLU A 19 4.08 -2.07 7.22
N CYS A 20 4.74 -1.20 6.46
CA CYS A 20 4.56 -1.12 5.03
C CYS A 20 5.88 -1.46 4.36
N GLN A 21 5.85 -2.37 3.42
CA GLN A 21 7.04 -2.76 2.68
C GLN A 21 6.80 -2.53 1.20
N CYS A 22 7.65 -1.70 0.60
CA CYS A 22 7.62 -1.45 -0.83
C CYS A 22 8.77 -2.17 -1.49
N THR A 23 8.48 -2.91 -2.54
CA THR A 23 9.50 -3.64 -3.30
C THR A 23 9.42 -3.24 -4.76
N LEU A 24 10.57 -2.92 -5.34
CA LEU A 24 10.64 -2.64 -6.77
C LEU A 24 10.69 -3.97 -7.51
N MET A 25 9.72 -4.18 -8.38
CA MET A 25 9.61 -5.39 -9.17
C MET A 25 10.12 -5.16 -10.59
N PRO A 26 10.47 -6.22 -11.33
CA PRO A 26 10.86 -6.05 -12.73
C PRO A 26 9.79 -5.34 -13.54
N GLY A 27 10.22 -4.59 -14.57
CA GLY A 27 9.30 -3.84 -15.40
C GLY A 27 8.88 -2.51 -14.82
N ASN A 28 9.69 -1.97 -13.91
CA ASN A 28 9.43 -0.67 -13.29
C ASN A 28 8.07 -0.62 -12.59
N SER A 29 7.75 -1.67 -11.87
CA SER A 29 6.55 -1.71 -11.08
C SER A 29 6.89 -1.83 -9.60
N LEU A 30 5.94 -1.45 -8.75
CA LEU A 30 6.08 -1.53 -7.32
C LEU A 30 5.08 -2.53 -6.74
N GLN A 31 5.53 -3.21 -5.70
CA GLN A 31 4.66 -4.01 -4.85
C GLN A 31 4.62 -3.37 -3.48
N VAL A 32 3.42 -3.14 -2.97
CA VAL A 32 3.23 -2.57 -1.64
C VAL A 32 2.53 -3.59 -0.77
N ARG A 33 3.13 -3.90 0.37
CA ARG A 33 2.54 -4.83 1.33
C ARG A 33 2.44 -4.13 2.67
N VAL A 34 1.24 -4.12 3.23
CA VAL A 34 0.98 -3.53 4.55
C VAL A 34 0.61 -4.65 5.51
N THR A 35 1.35 -4.75 6.59
CA THR A 35 1.19 -5.79 7.59
C THR A 35 0.88 -5.17 8.94
N ASP A 36 -0.05 -5.76 9.67
CA ASP A 36 -0.33 -5.36 11.04
C ASP A 36 0.71 -6.00 11.97
N PRO A 37 1.57 -5.21 12.61
CA PRO A 37 2.61 -5.78 13.48
C PRO A 37 2.06 -6.46 14.72
N ALA A 38 0.85 -6.11 15.13
CA ALA A 38 0.25 -6.72 16.32
C ALA A 38 -0.21 -8.15 16.06
N THR A 39 -0.65 -8.44 14.84
CA THR A 39 -1.17 -9.77 14.50
C THR A 39 -0.31 -10.50 13.49
N GLY A 40 0.57 -9.79 12.78
CA GLY A 40 1.37 -10.38 11.72
C GLY A 40 0.59 -10.63 10.45
N SER A 41 -0.65 -10.19 10.38
CA SER A 41 -1.46 -10.42 9.19
C SER A 41 -1.16 -9.39 8.10
N VAL A 42 -1.24 -9.83 6.85
CA VAL A 42 -1.10 -8.94 5.70
C VAL A 42 -2.48 -8.32 5.43
N ASP A 43 -2.60 -7.03 5.70
CA ASP A 43 -3.87 -6.33 5.54
C ASP A 43 -4.06 -5.80 4.14
N LEU A 44 -2.99 -5.59 3.40
CA LEU A 44 -3.06 -5.08 2.03
C LEU A 44 -1.85 -5.56 1.25
N LEU A 45 -2.09 -6.04 0.04
CA LEU A 45 -1.03 -6.40 -0.89
C LEU A 45 -1.45 -5.93 -2.28
N VAL A 46 -0.68 -5.00 -2.84
CA VAL A 46 -0.94 -4.47 -4.17
C VAL A 46 0.31 -4.63 -5.01
N THR A 47 0.16 -5.16 -6.20
CA THR A 47 1.27 -5.36 -7.14
C THR A 47 0.98 -4.63 -8.44
N GLY A 48 2.01 -4.47 -9.26
CA GLY A 48 1.82 -3.91 -10.59
C GLY A 48 1.60 -2.42 -10.62
N ILE A 49 2.03 -1.70 -9.59
CA ILE A 49 1.92 -0.25 -9.58
C ILE A 49 3.02 0.32 -10.47
N SER A 50 2.63 1.02 -11.53
CA SER A 50 3.60 1.58 -12.46
C SER A 50 4.36 2.74 -11.81
N THR A 51 5.69 2.68 -11.83
CA THR A 51 6.51 3.79 -11.32
C THR A 51 6.52 4.95 -12.29
N HIS A 52 6.15 4.72 -13.55
CA HIS A 52 6.13 5.80 -14.55
C HIS A 52 5.09 6.86 -14.24
N THR A 53 4.03 6.51 -13.52
CA THR A 53 2.99 7.46 -13.16
C THR A 53 3.31 8.19 -11.85
N LEU A 54 4.32 7.76 -11.12
CA LEU A 54 4.66 8.31 -9.81
C LEU A 54 5.79 9.32 -9.92
N VAL A 55 5.61 10.32 -10.79
CA VAL A 55 6.66 11.29 -11.09
C VAL A 55 6.45 12.63 -10.39
N SER A 56 5.36 12.80 -9.67
CA SER A 56 5.07 14.04 -8.96
C SER A 56 4.57 13.73 -7.55
N PRO A 57 4.74 14.67 -6.60
CA PRO A 57 4.19 14.49 -5.25
C PRO A 57 2.70 14.26 -5.24
N ARG A 58 1.99 14.90 -6.15
CA ARG A 58 0.55 14.74 -6.25
C ARG A 58 0.16 13.32 -6.63
N ALA A 59 0.86 12.74 -7.61
CA ALA A 59 0.59 11.37 -8.03
C ALA A 59 0.84 10.40 -6.88
N ILE A 60 1.89 10.63 -6.11
CA ILE A 60 2.22 9.80 -4.97
C ILE A 60 1.15 9.94 -3.89
N SER A 61 0.69 11.14 -3.63
CA SER A 61 -0.37 11.38 -2.65
C SER A 61 -1.67 10.68 -3.06
N GLU A 62 -2.00 10.73 -4.32
CA GLU A 62 -3.18 10.05 -4.83
C GLU A 62 -3.08 8.54 -4.67
N LEU A 63 -1.90 7.99 -4.97
CA LEU A 63 -1.67 6.56 -4.77
C LEU A 63 -1.84 6.17 -3.30
N ILE A 64 -1.24 6.94 -2.41
CA ILE A 64 -1.33 6.67 -0.97
C ILE A 64 -2.79 6.72 -0.51
N ALA A 65 -3.54 7.70 -0.99
CA ALA A 65 -4.96 7.81 -0.64
C ALA A 65 -5.74 6.58 -1.11
N GLU A 66 -5.48 6.11 -2.32
CA GLU A 66 -6.12 4.90 -2.83
C GLU A 66 -5.75 3.67 -2.00
N LEU A 67 -4.48 3.53 -1.66
CA LEU A 67 -4.02 2.39 -0.88
C LEU A 67 -4.64 2.42 0.52
N ARG A 68 -4.75 3.59 1.13
CA ARG A 68 -5.36 3.71 2.45
C ARG A 68 -6.86 3.40 2.39
N TYR A 69 -7.50 3.82 1.34
CA TYR A 69 -8.92 3.50 1.13
C TYR A 69 -9.09 1.98 0.99
N ASP A 70 -8.26 1.36 0.19
CA ASP A 70 -8.32 -0.09 0.00
C ASP A 70 -8.04 -0.83 1.30
N LEU A 71 -7.10 -0.33 2.09
CA LEU A 71 -6.77 -0.91 3.38
C LEU A 71 -7.96 -0.88 4.31
N ASP A 72 -8.62 0.27 4.43
CA ASP A 72 -9.80 0.41 5.27
C ASP A 72 -10.94 -0.49 4.77
N THR A 73 -11.13 -0.53 3.46
CA THR A 73 -12.16 -1.37 2.86
C THR A 73 -11.90 -2.84 3.12
N ASN A 74 -10.64 -3.26 3.01
CA ASN A 74 -10.27 -4.65 3.30
C ASN A 74 -10.52 -5.01 4.75
N LYS A 75 -10.21 -4.10 5.67
CA LYS A 75 -10.47 -4.33 7.09
C LYS A 75 -11.96 -4.45 7.35
N GLN A 76 -12.75 -3.57 6.75
CA GLN A 76 -14.19 -3.63 6.88
C GLN A 76 -14.76 -4.89 6.25
N LYS A 77 -14.21 -5.27 5.11
CA LYS A 77 -14.64 -6.51 4.45
C LYS A 77 -14.35 -7.73 5.29
N SER A 78 -13.21 -7.73 5.98
CA SER A 78 -12.89 -8.84 6.87
C SER A 78 -13.95 -9.00 7.95
N LEU A 79 -14.36 -7.89 8.56
CA LEU A 79 -15.40 -7.92 9.58
C LEU A 79 -16.75 -8.30 9.00
N VAL A 80 -17.11 -7.67 7.90
CA VAL A 80 -18.39 -7.95 7.23
C VAL A 80 -18.37 -9.33 6.62
N GLY A 81 -17.24 -9.71 6.05
CA GLY A 81 -17.10 -11.03 5.45
C GLY A 81 -17.30 -12.15 6.44
N ILE A 82 -16.87 -11.95 7.68
CA ILE A 82 -17.09 -12.93 8.72
C ILE A 82 -18.58 -13.02 9.04
N SER A 83 -19.23 -11.88 9.17
CA SER A 83 -20.64 -11.87 9.51
C SER A 83 -21.51 -12.32 8.35
N ALA A 84 -21.05 -12.09 7.15
CA ALA A 84 -21.80 -12.41 5.95
C ALA A 84 -21.35 -13.72 5.34
N ALA A 85 -20.37 -14.33 5.90
CA ALA A 85 -19.90 -15.61 5.37
C ALA A 85 -21.00 -16.63 5.37
N TRP A 86 -21.99 -16.09 5.77
CA TRP A 86 -23.17 -16.74 5.36
C TRP A 86 -23.05 -18.12 4.90
#